data_6263f7b8e39c89c45e7c917fa7ec8746
#
_entry.id   6263f7b8e39c89c45e7c917fa7ec8746
#
_cell.length_a   1.000
_cell.length_b   1.000
_cell.length_c   1.000
_cell.angle_alpha   90.00
_cell.angle_beta   90.00
_cell.angle_gamma   90.00
#
_symmetry.space_group_name_H-M   'P 1'
#
loop_
_entity.id
_entity.type
_entity.pdbx_description
1 polymer ?
#
loop_
_entity_poly.entity_id
_entity_poly.type
_entity_poly.pdbx_seq_one_letter_code
_entity_poly.pdbx_strand_id
1 'polypeptide(L)'
;MISFLEGDVAERSGTRVVISVGGVGYDVQVPASILAKLPPVGRPARVYTRLVVRDDAMTLFGFANVDERELFDLLVTVSGIGPKVALSFLSVLSPDALRRAVSSGDIGALTVVPGVGKKVAQRVVLDLKDKLGAEELVIVDGPLADVREALLALGLSQQEASDAMAGLAPAGDAPVEDLLREALQRVGGVGAGGRG
;
A
#
# COMPACT_ATOMS: atom_id res chain seq x y z
N MET A 1 -14.94 -12.98 6.98
CA MET A 1 -14.21 -11.72 6.73
C MET A 1 -14.42 -11.33 5.27
N ILE A 2 -14.68 -10.05 4.96
CA ILE A 2 -14.91 -9.57 3.60
C ILE A 2 -13.62 -8.90 3.15
N SER A 3 -12.89 -9.51 2.19
CA SER A 3 -11.56 -9.05 1.77
C SER A 3 -11.58 -8.15 0.54
N PHE A 4 -12.59 -8.30 -0.30
CA PHE A 4 -12.89 -7.42 -1.43
C PHE A 4 -14.37 -7.54 -1.82
N LEU A 5 -14.85 -6.55 -2.55
CA LEU A 5 -16.14 -6.56 -3.23
C LEU A 5 -15.91 -6.31 -4.72
N GLU A 6 -16.60 -7.08 -5.56
CA GLU A 6 -16.60 -6.91 -7.00
C GLU A 6 -18.05 -6.88 -7.48
N GLY A 7 -18.45 -5.75 -8.07
CA GLY A 7 -19.82 -5.49 -8.49
C GLY A 7 -19.97 -4.08 -9.03
N ASP A 8 -21.20 -3.68 -9.28
CA ASP A 8 -21.48 -2.36 -9.84
C ASP A 8 -21.54 -1.29 -8.75
N VAL A 9 -21.02 -0.11 -9.06
CA VAL A 9 -21.18 1.07 -8.21
C VAL A 9 -22.65 1.47 -8.24
N ALA A 10 -23.37 1.29 -7.12
CA ALA A 10 -24.79 1.64 -7.00
C ALA A 10 -24.99 3.09 -6.57
N GLU A 11 -24.16 3.58 -5.63
CA GLU A 11 -24.23 4.95 -5.11
C GLU A 11 -22.85 5.48 -4.77
N ARG A 12 -22.68 6.81 -4.82
CA ARG A 12 -21.48 7.54 -4.38
C ARG A 12 -21.92 8.78 -3.60
N SER A 13 -21.46 8.94 -2.37
CA SER A 13 -21.82 10.09 -1.54
C SER A 13 -20.71 10.42 -0.54
N GLY A 14 -20.19 11.63 -0.59
CA GLY A 14 -19.16 12.12 0.35
C GLY A 14 -17.92 11.24 0.35
N THR A 15 -17.74 10.42 1.38
CA THR A 15 -16.65 9.44 1.52
C THR A 15 -17.18 7.99 1.53
N ARG A 16 -18.33 7.74 0.92
CA ARG A 16 -19.00 6.44 0.90
C ARG A 16 -19.31 6.02 -0.52
N VAL A 17 -19.22 4.75 -0.77
CA VAL A 17 -19.65 4.10 -2.01
C VAL A 17 -20.48 2.87 -1.66
N VAL A 18 -21.58 2.65 -2.39
CA VAL A 18 -22.32 1.39 -2.32
C VAL A 18 -21.95 0.54 -3.52
N ILE A 19 -21.45 -0.66 -3.25
CA ILE A 19 -21.16 -1.69 -4.27
C ILE A 19 -22.28 -2.73 -4.24
N SER A 20 -22.93 -2.90 -5.38
CA SER A 20 -23.99 -3.90 -5.55
C SER A 20 -23.35 -5.22 -6.01
N VAL A 21 -23.47 -6.24 -5.18
CA VAL A 21 -22.96 -7.59 -5.46
C VAL A 21 -24.11 -8.57 -5.33
N GLY A 22 -24.55 -9.18 -6.44
CA GLY A 22 -25.61 -10.17 -6.43
C GLY A 22 -26.95 -9.67 -5.85
N GLY A 23 -27.27 -8.38 -6.02
CA GLY A 23 -28.49 -7.77 -5.48
C GLY A 23 -28.38 -7.26 -4.05
N VAL A 24 -27.21 -7.41 -3.39
CA VAL A 24 -26.91 -6.86 -2.06
C VAL A 24 -26.06 -5.60 -2.20
N GLY A 25 -26.51 -4.47 -1.61
CA GLY A 25 -25.74 -3.23 -1.57
C GLY A 25 -24.84 -3.20 -0.33
N TYR A 26 -23.53 -3.20 -0.55
CA TYR A 26 -22.53 -3.04 0.50
C TYR A 26 -22.11 -1.58 0.62
N ASP A 27 -22.36 -0.99 1.77
CA ASP A 27 -21.98 0.38 2.09
C ASP A 27 -20.54 0.41 2.61
N VAL A 28 -19.64 1.06 1.86
CA VAL A 28 -18.19 1.06 2.10
C VAL A 28 -17.71 2.49 2.30
N GLN A 29 -17.01 2.74 3.41
CA GLN A 29 -16.30 3.99 3.64
C GLN A 29 -14.95 3.95 2.92
N VAL A 30 -14.68 4.95 2.10
CA VAL A 30 -13.46 5.02 1.29
C VAL A 30 -12.73 6.35 1.50
N PRO A 31 -11.40 6.39 1.39
CA PRO A 31 -10.66 7.65 1.30
C PRO A 31 -11.17 8.51 0.14
N ALA A 32 -11.15 9.83 0.28
CA ALA A 32 -11.57 10.74 -0.77
C ALA A 32 -10.75 10.56 -2.06
N SER A 33 -9.46 10.26 -1.93
CA SER A 33 -8.55 9.94 -3.02
C SER A 33 -9.00 8.73 -3.86
N ILE A 34 -9.57 7.72 -3.20
CA ILE A 34 -10.10 6.51 -3.85
C ILE A 34 -11.45 6.77 -4.47
N LEU A 35 -12.34 7.46 -3.76
CA LEU A 35 -13.66 7.80 -4.31
C LEU A 35 -13.54 8.55 -5.65
N ALA A 36 -12.55 9.43 -5.78
CA ALA A 36 -12.30 10.16 -7.03
C ALA A 36 -11.89 9.24 -8.20
N LYS A 37 -11.22 8.13 -7.91
CA LYS A 37 -10.74 7.15 -8.90
C LYS A 37 -11.77 6.08 -9.26
N LEU A 38 -12.79 5.87 -8.43
CA LEU A 38 -13.82 4.88 -8.71
C LEU A 38 -14.64 5.26 -9.94
N PRO A 39 -15.09 4.27 -10.75
CA PRO A 39 -15.92 4.51 -11.89
C PRO A 39 -17.28 5.14 -11.52
N PRO A 40 -17.99 5.75 -12.47
CA PRO A 40 -19.31 6.31 -12.21
C PRO A 40 -20.34 5.23 -11.84
N VAL A 41 -21.46 5.68 -11.28
CA VAL A 41 -22.61 4.81 -10.93
C VAL A 41 -23.04 3.99 -12.14
N GLY A 42 -23.37 2.71 -11.92
CA GLY A 42 -23.75 1.73 -12.95
C GLY A 42 -22.57 1.07 -13.66
N ARG A 43 -21.34 1.30 -13.23
CA ARG A 43 -20.15 0.65 -13.81
C ARG A 43 -19.51 -0.31 -12.81
N PRO A 44 -18.89 -1.40 -13.31
CA PRO A 44 -18.22 -2.37 -12.45
C PRO A 44 -16.99 -1.77 -11.76
N ALA A 45 -16.81 -2.15 -10.51
CA ALA A 45 -15.67 -1.79 -9.69
C ALA A 45 -15.24 -2.97 -8.83
N ARG A 46 -13.95 -3.03 -8.53
CA ARG A 46 -13.40 -3.89 -7.48
C ARG A 46 -12.82 -3.00 -6.37
N VAL A 47 -13.22 -3.28 -5.14
CA VAL A 47 -12.78 -2.53 -3.96
C VAL A 47 -12.26 -3.51 -2.93
N TYR A 48 -11.00 -3.38 -2.52
CA TYR A 48 -10.43 -4.17 -1.43
C TYR A 48 -10.96 -3.66 -0.11
N THR A 49 -11.35 -4.56 0.80
CA THR A 49 -12.07 -4.16 1.99
C THR A 49 -11.44 -4.64 3.29
N ARG A 50 -11.67 -3.85 4.35
CA ARG A 50 -11.47 -4.23 5.74
C ARG A 50 -12.77 -4.08 6.50
N LEU A 51 -13.26 -5.18 7.07
CA LEU A 51 -14.39 -5.16 7.97
C LEU A 51 -13.90 -4.87 9.39
N VAL A 52 -14.41 -3.82 10.00
CA VAL A 52 -14.21 -3.49 11.41
C VAL A 52 -15.52 -3.74 12.13
N VAL A 53 -15.47 -4.64 13.12
CA VAL A 53 -16.61 -5.00 13.95
C VAL A 53 -16.42 -4.38 15.33
N ARG A 54 -17.44 -3.68 15.81
CA ARG A 54 -17.56 -3.13 17.17
C ARG A 54 -18.87 -3.61 17.78
N ASP A 55 -19.06 -3.39 19.06
CA ASP A 55 -20.25 -3.85 19.79
C ASP A 55 -21.56 -3.30 19.19
N ASP A 56 -21.51 -2.10 18.62
CA ASP A 56 -22.66 -1.36 18.09
C ASP A 56 -22.69 -1.24 16.56
N ALA A 57 -21.63 -1.64 15.85
CA ALA A 57 -21.55 -1.43 14.40
C ALA A 57 -20.60 -2.39 13.69
N MET A 58 -20.95 -2.75 12.46
CA MET A 58 -20.08 -3.35 11.47
C MET A 58 -19.84 -2.34 10.36
N THR A 59 -18.58 -1.99 10.13
CA THR A 59 -18.21 -0.98 9.12
C THR A 59 -17.22 -1.59 8.13
N LEU A 60 -17.52 -1.45 6.84
CA LEU A 60 -16.59 -1.77 5.76
C LEU A 60 -15.80 -0.52 5.37
N PHE A 61 -14.49 -0.67 5.33
CA PHE A 61 -13.55 0.31 4.77
C PHE A 61 -13.01 -0.21 3.46
N GLY A 62 -12.91 0.64 2.43
CA GLY A 62 -12.54 0.23 1.09
C GLY A 62 -11.32 0.96 0.54
N PHE A 63 -10.54 0.24 -0.27
CA PHE A 63 -9.25 0.64 -0.80
C PHE A 63 -9.13 0.24 -2.27
N ALA A 64 -8.29 0.95 -3.04
CA ALA A 64 -8.08 0.66 -4.45
C ALA A 64 -7.26 -0.62 -4.67
N ASN A 65 -6.36 -0.94 -3.75
CA ASN A 65 -5.46 -2.09 -3.82
C ASN A 65 -5.15 -2.66 -2.43
N VAL A 66 -4.40 -3.75 -2.41
CA VAL A 66 -4.00 -4.46 -1.18
C VAL A 66 -3.07 -3.59 -0.34
N ASP A 67 -2.15 -2.87 -0.97
CA ASP A 67 -1.16 -2.01 -0.31
C ASP A 67 -1.83 -0.90 0.52
N GLU A 68 -2.82 -0.19 -0.03
CA GLU A 68 -3.57 0.83 0.71
C GLU A 68 -4.32 0.21 1.91
N ARG A 69 -4.87 -1.02 1.76
CA ARG A 69 -5.52 -1.74 2.85
C ARG A 69 -4.54 -2.12 3.96
N GLU A 70 -3.35 -2.58 3.61
CA GLU A 70 -2.30 -2.94 4.57
C GLU A 70 -1.78 -1.73 5.33
N LEU A 71 -1.59 -0.60 4.63
CA LEU A 71 -1.26 0.67 5.30
C LEU A 71 -2.35 1.13 6.27
N PHE A 72 -3.62 0.97 5.89
CA PHE A 72 -4.72 1.24 6.82
C PHE A 72 -4.64 0.35 8.06
N ASP A 73 -4.39 -0.94 7.89
CA ASP A 73 -4.25 -1.89 8.99
C ASP A 73 -3.08 -1.52 9.91
N LEU A 74 -1.93 -1.14 9.35
CA LEU A 74 -0.77 -0.67 10.10
C LEU A 74 -1.10 0.62 10.88
N LEU A 75 -1.72 1.60 10.25
CA LEU A 75 -2.11 2.85 10.90
C LEU A 75 -3.04 2.62 12.10
N VAL A 76 -4.01 1.72 11.98
CA VAL A 76 -4.96 1.41 13.07
C VAL A 76 -4.27 0.73 14.26
N THR A 77 -3.10 0.12 14.07
CA THR A 77 -2.31 -0.42 15.21
C THR A 77 -1.66 0.65 16.08
N VAL A 78 -1.52 1.88 15.55
CA VAL A 78 -0.91 2.99 16.28
C VAL A 78 -1.89 3.53 17.33
N SER A 79 -1.45 3.60 18.57
CA SER A 79 -2.29 4.13 19.66
C SER A 79 -2.69 5.59 19.40
N GLY A 80 -3.99 5.86 19.44
CA GLY A 80 -4.57 7.17 19.12
C GLY A 80 -5.01 7.32 17.67
N ILE A 81 -4.83 6.31 16.83
CA ILE A 81 -5.35 6.28 15.46
C ILE A 81 -6.48 5.27 15.37
N GLY A 82 -7.69 5.79 15.22
CA GLY A 82 -8.85 4.98 14.87
C GLY A 82 -9.05 4.90 13.34
N PRO A 83 -9.99 4.05 12.88
CA PRO A 83 -10.26 3.87 11.46
C PRO A 83 -10.54 5.17 10.68
N LYS A 84 -11.23 6.13 11.29
CA LYS A 84 -11.51 7.42 10.64
C LYS A 84 -10.25 8.25 10.41
N VAL A 85 -9.32 8.26 11.38
CA VAL A 85 -8.04 8.97 11.24
C VAL A 85 -7.14 8.25 10.23
N ALA A 86 -7.13 6.92 10.23
CA ALA A 86 -6.41 6.13 9.23
C ALA A 86 -6.91 6.41 7.80
N LEU A 87 -8.25 6.53 7.60
CA LEU A 87 -8.79 6.98 6.30
C LEU A 87 -8.36 8.40 5.93
N SER A 88 -8.25 9.30 6.91
CA SER A 88 -7.78 10.67 6.66
C SER A 88 -6.33 10.68 6.16
N PHE A 89 -5.46 9.82 6.70
CA PHE A 89 -4.10 9.63 6.18
C PHE A 89 -4.12 9.27 4.70
N LEU A 90 -4.84 8.25 4.31
CA LEU A 90 -4.93 7.75 2.92
C LEU A 90 -5.73 8.67 1.99
N SER A 91 -6.48 9.62 2.55
CA SER A 91 -7.16 10.67 1.76
C SER A 91 -6.23 11.82 1.38
N VAL A 92 -5.23 12.11 2.23
CA VAL A 92 -4.33 13.27 2.10
C VAL A 92 -2.97 12.86 1.54
N LEU A 93 -2.44 11.73 1.98
CA LEU A 93 -1.13 11.23 1.59
C LEU A 93 -1.27 10.01 0.68
N SER A 94 -0.49 9.97 -0.40
CA SER A 94 -0.32 8.72 -1.13
C SER A 94 0.46 7.70 -0.28
N PRO A 95 0.34 6.39 -0.56
CA PRO A 95 1.12 5.36 0.11
C PRO A 95 2.62 5.69 0.20
N ASP A 96 3.23 6.10 -0.92
CA ASP A 96 4.65 6.46 -0.97
C ASP A 96 4.99 7.72 -0.16
N ALA A 97 4.10 8.72 -0.17
CA ALA A 97 4.31 9.94 0.63
C ALA A 97 4.25 9.62 2.12
N LEU A 98 3.32 8.75 2.54
CA LEU A 98 3.22 8.29 3.92
C LEU A 98 4.48 7.51 4.34
N ARG A 99 4.94 6.56 3.54
CA ARG A 99 6.16 5.79 3.80
C ARG A 99 7.38 6.71 3.91
N ARG A 100 7.58 7.63 2.96
CA ARG A 100 8.68 8.61 3.02
C ARG A 100 8.61 9.48 4.26
N ALA A 101 7.44 9.99 4.64
CA ALA A 101 7.29 10.82 5.84
C ALA A 101 7.63 10.04 7.11
N VAL A 102 7.28 8.76 7.19
CA VAL A 102 7.60 7.90 8.33
C VAL A 102 9.09 7.56 8.36
N SER A 103 9.69 7.15 7.26
CA SER A 103 11.11 6.77 7.18
C SER A 103 12.04 7.94 7.49
N SER A 104 11.73 9.13 6.95
CA SER A 104 12.49 10.37 7.22
C SER A 104 12.18 11.02 8.58
N GLY A 105 11.12 10.58 9.27
CA GLY A 105 10.66 11.20 10.52
C GLY A 105 10.04 12.59 10.32
N ASP A 106 9.46 12.87 9.16
CA ASP A 106 8.84 14.15 8.84
C ASP A 106 7.49 14.33 9.54
N ILE A 107 7.57 14.82 10.79
CA ILE A 107 6.38 15.11 11.61
C ILE A 107 5.50 16.18 10.94
N GLY A 108 6.12 17.14 10.23
CA GLY A 108 5.41 18.20 9.53
C GLY A 108 4.46 17.65 8.47
N ALA A 109 4.97 16.78 7.62
CA ALA A 109 4.18 16.12 6.57
C ALA A 109 3.01 15.30 7.14
N LEU A 110 3.17 14.67 8.31
CA LEU A 110 2.11 13.87 8.94
C LEU A 110 1.05 14.74 9.62
N THR A 111 1.42 15.90 10.13
CA THR A 111 0.47 16.80 10.83
C THR A 111 -0.47 17.56 9.89
N VAL A 112 -0.27 17.51 8.57
CA VAL A 112 -1.23 18.05 7.59
C VAL A 112 -2.53 17.24 7.55
N VAL A 113 -2.52 16.02 8.07
CA VAL A 113 -3.67 15.13 8.09
C VAL A 113 -4.67 15.59 9.15
N PRO A 114 -5.95 15.82 8.81
CA PRO A 114 -6.98 16.21 9.77
C PRO A 114 -7.10 15.22 10.92
N GLY A 115 -7.07 15.73 12.15
CA GLY A 115 -7.13 14.92 13.37
C GLY A 115 -5.78 14.39 13.86
N VAL A 116 -4.68 14.74 13.20
CA VAL A 116 -3.33 14.31 13.56
C VAL A 116 -2.54 15.50 14.13
N GLY A 117 -2.37 15.50 15.45
CA GLY A 117 -1.49 16.43 16.13
C GLY A 117 -0.05 15.93 16.24
N LYS A 118 0.88 16.80 16.67
CA LYS A 118 2.31 16.49 16.79
C LYS A 118 2.59 15.19 17.58
N LYS A 119 1.85 14.95 18.69
CA LYS A 119 2.02 13.73 19.51
C LYS A 119 1.64 12.45 18.72
N VAL A 120 0.54 12.50 17.96
CA VAL A 120 0.10 11.36 17.15
C VAL A 120 1.08 11.12 16.00
N ALA A 121 1.50 12.18 15.31
CA ALA A 121 2.50 12.10 14.24
C ALA A 121 3.84 11.50 14.72
N GLN A 122 4.34 11.92 15.88
CA GLN A 122 5.54 11.34 16.50
C GLN A 122 5.36 9.84 16.79
N ARG A 123 4.17 9.43 17.24
CA ARG A 123 3.87 8.03 17.51
C ARG A 123 3.78 7.22 16.25
N VAL A 124 3.20 7.76 15.17
CA VAL A 124 3.18 7.13 13.85
C VAL A 124 4.62 6.82 13.39
N VAL A 125 5.50 7.80 13.47
CA VAL A 125 6.92 7.59 13.12
C VAL A 125 7.54 6.50 14.00
N LEU A 126 7.37 6.57 15.32
CA LEU A 126 7.98 5.60 16.24
C LEU A 126 7.46 4.18 16.01
N ASP A 127 6.14 4.01 15.91
CA ASP A 127 5.50 2.68 15.85
C ASP A 127 5.59 2.04 14.46
N LEU A 128 5.73 2.84 13.39
CA LEU A 128 5.69 2.35 12.01
C LEU A 128 7.03 2.43 11.28
N LYS A 129 8.05 3.13 11.82
CA LYS A 129 9.34 3.27 11.13
C LYS A 129 9.96 1.92 10.79
N ASP A 130 10.01 1.00 11.73
CA ASP A 130 10.59 -0.33 11.54
C ASP A 130 9.70 -1.21 10.64
N LYS A 131 8.38 -1.02 10.70
CA LYS A 131 7.42 -1.80 9.92
C LYS A 131 7.35 -1.36 8.46
N LEU A 132 7.40 -0.05 8.21
CA LEU A 132 7.36 0.53 6.87
C LEU A 132 8.75 0.65 6.25
N GLY A 133 9.81 0.77 7.05
CA GLY A 133 11.21 0.79 6.58
C GLY A 133 11.69 -0.59 6.12
N ALA A 134 11.10 -1.67 6.64
CA ALA A 134 11.33 -3.01 6.12
C ALA A 134 10.59 -3.27 4.77
N GLU A 135 9.58 -2.46 4.47
CA GLU A 135 8.78 -2.52 3.24
C GLU A 135 9.21 -1.48 2.18
N GLU A 136 10.30 -0.76 2.36
CA GLU A 136 10.92 0.05 1.29
C GLU A 136 11.43 -0.83 0.13
N LEU A 137 11.19 -2.12 0.23
CA LEU A 137 11.31 -3.09 -0.83
C LEU A 137 10.00 -3.14 -1.64
N VAL A 138 9.88 -2.14 -2.53
CA VAL A 138 9.14 -2.22 -3.79
C VAL A 138 8.08 -3.33 -3.84
N ILE A 139 6.80 -3.00 -3.55
CA ILE A 139 5.71 -3.76 -4.16
C ILE A 139 5.75 -3.40 -5.65
N VAL A 140 6.56 -4.13 -6.38
CA VAL A 140 6.52 -4.14 -7.83
C VAL A 140 5.43 -5.12 -8.20
N ASP A 141 4.23 -4.64 -8.49
CA ASP A 141 3.25 -5.47 -9.20
C ASP A 141 3.81 -5.73 -10.60
N GLY A 142 3.79 -6.99 -11.03
CA GLY A 142 4.23 -7.37 -12.36
C GLY A 142 5.57 -8.12 -12.40
N PRO A 143 6.21 -8.22 -13.57
CA PRO A 143 7.43 -9.03 -13.81
C PRO A 143 8.58 -8.79 -12.83
N LEU A 144 8.67 -7.59 -12.26
CA LEU A 144 9.69 -7.26 -11.26
C LEU A 144 9.41 -7.87 -9.88
N ALA A 145 8.15 -8.15 -9.52
CA ALA A 145 7.82 -8.89 -8.29
C ALA A 145 8.35 -10.32 -8.37
N ASP A 146 8.13 -10.96 -9.51
CA ASP A 146 8.59 -12.34 -9.76
C ASP A 146 10.14 -12.40 -9.76
N VAL A 147 10.80 -11.39 -10.33
CA VAL A 147 12.28 -11.27 -10.29
C VAL A 147 12.79 -11.16 -8.86
N ARG A 148 12.13 -10.36 -8.02
CA ARG A 148 12.53 -10.21 -6.62
C ARG A 148 12.35 -11.51 -5.83
N GLU A 149 11.20 -12.16 -5.99
CA GLU A 149 10.94 -13.43 -5.33
C GLU A 149 11.99 -14.48 -5.73
N ALA A 150 12.35 -14.53 -7.01
CA ALA A 150 13.40 -15.40 -7.52
C ALA A 150 14.78 -15.09 -6.91
N LEU A 151 15.16 -13.81 -6.78
CA LEU A 151 16.42 -13.40 -6.15
C LEU A 151 16.48 -13.80 -4.67
N LEU A 152 15.39 -13.62 -3.92
CA LEU A 152 15.31 -14.05 -2.53
C LEU A 152 15.35 -15.57 -2.40
N ALA A 153 14.68 -16.32 -3.29
CA ALA A 153 14.74 -17.78 -3.35
C ALA A 153 16.14 -18.32 -3.67
N LEU A 154 16.95 -17.54 -4.41
CA LEU A 154 18.35 -17.82 -4.68
C LEU A 154 19.29 -17.51 -3.50
N GLY A 155 18.74 -17.00 -2.38
CA GLY A 155 19.47 -16.78 -1.13
C GLY A 155 20.08 -15.38 -0.98
N LEU A 156 19.75 -14.42 -1.86
CA LEU A 156 20.13 -13.03 -1.66
C LEU A 156 19.37 -12.44 -0.48
N SER A 157 20.02 -11.57 0.27
CA SER A 157 19.37 -10.74 1.27
C SER A 157 18.42 -9.73 0.58
N GLN A 158 17.50 -9.19 1.34
CA GLN A 158 16.56 -8.16 0.84
C GLN A 158 17.29 -6.93 0.27
N GLN A 159 18.39 -6.53 0.90
CA GLN A 159 19.20 -5.40 0.44
C GLN A 159 19.90 -5.72 -0.89
N GLU A 160 20.52 -6.89 -1.01
CA GLU A 160 21.18 -7.33 -2.24
C GLU A 160 20.20 -7.47 -3.40
N ALA A 161 18.99 -7.99 -3.14
CA ALA A 161 17.94 -8.08 -4.14
C ALA A 161 17.46 -6.68 -4.59
N SER A 162 17.32 -5.73 -3.66
CA SER A 162 16.95 -4.34 -3.96
C SER A 162 18.03 -3.64 -4.81
N ASP A 163 19.30 -3.80 -4.42
CA ASP A 163 20.42 -3.19 -5.14
C ASP A 163 20.57 -3.79 -6.55
N ALA A 164 20.36 -5.10 -6.71
CA ALA A 164 20.36 -5.78 -8.00
C ALA A 164 19.24 -5.30 -8.94
N MET A 165 18.10 -4.95 -8.35
CA MET A 165 16.93 -4.47 -9.09
C MET A 165 16.96 -2.95 -9.33
N ALA A 166 17.84 -2.21 -8.68
CA ALA A 166 17.94 -0.76 -8.82
C ALA A 166 18.27 -0.39 -10.28
N GLY A 167 17.34 0.34 -10.92
CA GLY A 167 17.47 0.77 -12.31
C GLY A 167 17.07 -0.28 -13.38
N LEU A 168 16.45 -1.41 -12.98
CA LEU A 168 15.69 -2.22 -13.92
C LEU A 168 14.39 -1.47 -14.25
N ALA A 169 14.28 -1.01 -15.48
CA ALA A 169 13.03 -0.46 -15.98
C ALA A 169 12.25 -1.58 -16.66
N PRO A 170 10.95 -1.79 -16.32
CA PRO A 170 10.12 -2.67 -17.12
C PRO A 170 9.90 -2.01 -18.48
N ALA A 171 10.70 -2.38 -19.45
CA ALA A 171 10.51 -1.99 -20.85
C ALA A 171 9.42 -2.89 -21.45
N GLY A 172 8.15 -2.50 -21.29
CA GLY A 172 7.02 -3.21 -21.88
C GLY A 172 6.86 -4.65 -21.37
N ASP A 173 6.60 -5.57 -22.28
CA ASP A 173 6.35 -7.01 -22.07
C ASP A 173 7.66 -7.84 -21.90
N ALA A 174 8.69 -7.31 -21.25
CA ALA A 174 9.95 -8.03 -21.06
C ALA A 174 9.71 -9.29 -20.21
N PRO A 175 10.16 -10.48 -20.67
CA PRO A 175 10.03 -11.73 -19.91
C PRO A 175 10.77 -11.63 -18.56
N VAL A 176 10.17 -12.23 -17.52
CA VAL A 176 10.74 -12.28 -16.16
C VAL A 176 12.17 -12.83 -16.15
N GLU A 177 12.43 -13.82 -17.02
CA GLU A 177 13.74 -14.48 -17.16
C GLU A 177 14.86 -13.52 -17.61
N ASP A 178 14.54 -12.56 -18.49
CA ASP A 178 15.51 -11.59 -18.99
C ASP A 178 15.82 -10.55 -17.92
N LEU A 179 14.80 -10.08 -17.20
CA LEU A 179 14.97 -9.16 -16.07
C LEU A 179 15.74 -9.81 -14.91
N LEU A 180 15.47 -11.08 -14.62
CA LEU A 180 16.20 -11.85 -13.62
C LEU A 180 17.68 -12.02 -14.01
N ARG A 181 17.96 -12.32 -15.27
CA ARG A 181 19.34 -12.44 -15.79
C ARG A 181 20.10 -11.13 -15.67
N GLU A 182 19.45 -10.00 -15.97
CA GLU A 182 20.06 -8.67 -15.83
C GLU A 182 20.35 -8.34 -14.36
N ALA A 183 19.40 -8.63 -13.45
CA ALA A 183 19.60 -8.46 -12.01
C ALA A 183 20.80 -9.28 -11.50
N LEU A 184 20.90 -10.55 -11.87
CA LEU A 184 21.98 -11.44 -11.44
C LEU A 184 23.36 -11.01 -11.98
N GLN A 185 23.42 -10.46 -13.19
CA GLN A 185 24.68 -9.90 -13.73
C GLN A 185 25.20 -8.73 -12.90
N ARG A 186 24.32 -7.92 -12.35
CA ARG A 186 24.68 -6.79 -11.47
C ARG A 186 25.21 -7.27 -10.13
N VAL A 187 24.63 -8.31 -9.56
CA VAL A 187 25.15 -8.95 -8.32
C VAL A 187 26.54 -9.52 -8.54
N GLY A 188 26.75 -10.23 -9.65
CA GLY A 188 28.05 -10.83 -10.00
C GLY A 188 29.16 -9.80 -10.32
N GLY A 189 28.78 -8.62 -10.82
CA GLY A 189 29.70 -7.54 -11.14
C GLY A 189 30.27 -6.79 -9.92
N VAL A 190 29.53 -6.77 -8.81
CA VAL A 190 29.98 -6.12 -7.56
C VAL A 190 30.99 -6.99 -6.79
N GLY A 191 30.97 -8.33 -6.99
CA GLY A 191 31.89 -9.26 -6.33
C GLY A 191 33.32 -9.33 -6.94
N ALA A 192 33.53 -8.77 -8.11
CA ALA A 192 34.82 -8.88 -8.82
C ALA A 192 35.80 -7.71 -8.59
N GLY A 193 35.38 -6.66 -7.84
CA GLY A 193 36.17 -5.43 -7.63
C GLY A 193 36.93 -5.31 -6.31
N GLY A 194 36.92 -6.32 -5.44
CA GLY A 194 37.47 -6.22 -4.08
C GLY A 194 38.54 -7.23 -3.71
N ARG A 195 39.55 -7.45 -4.55
CA ARG A 195 40.84 -8.03 -4.16
C ARG A 195 41.95 -7.47 -5.07
N GLY A 196 42.62 -6.46 -4.59
CA GLY A 196 43.86 -5.91 -5.08
C GLY A 196 44.53 -5.08 -3.99
#